data_de1d0d9077e00f27b49f0fca56e40918
#
_entry.id   de1d0d9077e00f27b49f0fca56e40918
#
_cell.length_a   1.000
_cell.length_b   1.000
_cell.length_c   1.000
_cell.angle_alpha   90.00
_cell.angle_beta   90.00
_cell.angle_gamma   90.00
#
_symmetry.space_group_name_H-M   'P 1'
#
loop_
_entity.id
_entity.type
_entity.pdbx_description
1 polymer ?
#
loop_
_entity_poly.entity_id
_entity_poly.type
_entity_poly.pdbx_seq_one_letter_code
_entity_poly.pdbx_strand_id
1 'polypeptide(L)'
;MSDAYDVIVIGAGAAGLAAAAELSRSGKSVCILEARDRVGGRVFTVQPRGGAVPLELGAEFIHGESPAVFEQLRLSNDVAVDAAQSRYRASRTPQLHRADDLFEAMKEALSRIPKPRVDLPFADFLEHHKRRLSPAVRAFATMLVQGFDAADATRASAIEILKEWAGGSAADAPTFRPQRGYGRLIGAMTERLDPDQVSLRLHSVVSDVRWQKGKVTVLATQLGEPLEVQASQAIVTLPLGVLQLPPSAPASVQFTPALPRKQLPLSRLEMGPVIKLVMCFRTPFWAELADAEHRDVAFFHSPDAPFPTFWNTLPVRSSVLIAWSGGPNAMRMTGRGADEIVRQALASLAAIFGRRVNYRRLLEAVYWHDWQSDPFSSGAYSYAGVGGGQARKQLAKPVEQTLFFAGEATDQEEAAGVGGALNSGRRAAEELLAGRDD
;
A
#
# COMPACT_ATOMS: atom_id res chain seq x y z
N MET A 1 10.80 23.00 28.76
CA MET A 1 10.61 21.76 29.51
C MET A 1 10.40 20.67 28.47
N SER A 2 11.17 19.57 28.47
CA SER A 2 10.93 18.47 27.56
C SER A 2 9.63 17.78 27.96
N ASP A 3 8.68 17.70 27.05
CA ASP A 3 7.44 16.96 27.28
C ASP A 3 7.79 15.47 27.42
N ALA A 4 7.56 14.90 28.60
CA ALA A 4 7.80 13.49 28.85
C ALA A 4 6.48 12.72 28.68
N TYR A 5 6.52 11.70 27.83
CA TYR A 5 5.40 10.80 27.56
C TYR A 5 5.72 9.37 28.02
N ASP A 6 4.72 8.52 28.15
CA ASP A 6 4.94 7.09 28.31
C ASP A 6 5.49 6.50 27.00
N VAL A 7 4.88 6.87 25.85
CA VAL A 7 5.19 6.28 24.55
C VAL A 7 5.24 7.36 23.45
N ILE A 8 6.24 7.27 22.59
CA ILE A 8 6.29 8.00 21.32
C ILE A 8 5.87 7.05 20.20
N VAL A 9 4.92 7.46 19.34
CA VAL A 9 4.56 6.77 18.10
C VAL A 9 5.12 7.57 16.92
N ILE A 10 5.97 6.95 16.12
CA ILE A 10 6.60 7.60 14.96
C ILE A 10 5.81 7.26 13.70
N GLY A 11 4.99 8.20 13.23
CA GLY A 11 4.07 8.10 12.10
C GLY A 11 2.60 8.03 12.51
N ALA A 12 1.74 8.84 11.85
CA ALA A 12 0.29 8.85 12.03
C ALA A 12 -0.45 8.15 10.87
N GLY A 13 0.13 7.07 10.34
CA GLY A 13 -0.57 6.15 9.43
C GLY A 13 -1.55 5.24 10.18
N ALA A 14 -2.22 4.34 9.47
CA ALA A 14 -3.19 3.40 10.07
C ALA A 14 -2.60 2.61 11.26
N ALA A 15 -1.34 2.17 11.16
CA ALA A 15 -0.66 1.46 12.24
C ALA A 15 -0.43 2.35 13.47
N GLY A 16 0.08 3.58 13.27
CA GLY A 16 0.34 4.49 14.38
C GLY A 16 -0.93 4.94 15.09
N LEU A 17 -2.00 5.23 14.34
CA LEU A 17 -3.30 5.58 14.91
C LEU A 17 -3.92 4.40 15.68
N ALA A 18 -3.80 3.17 15.17
CA ALA A 18 -4.26 1.98 15.87
C ALA A 18 -3.50 1.74 17.17
N ALA A 19 -2.16 1.88 17.14
CA ALA A 19 -1.33 1.76 18.34
C ALA A 19 -1.65 2.84 19.37
N ALA A 20 -1.77 4.09 18.96
CA ALA A 20 -2.08 5.21 19.87
C ALA A 20 -3.46 5.03 20.52
N ALA A 21 -4.47 4.58 19.76
CA ALA A 21 -5.81 4.31 20.29
C ALA A 21 -5.79 3.20 21.36
N GLU A 22 -4.98 2.15 21.17
CA GLU A 22 -4.85 1.05 22.14
C GLU A 22 -4.14 1.51 23.42
N LEU A 23 -3.04 2.24 23.26
CA LEU A 23 -2.28 2.78 24.38
C LEU A 23 -3.07 3.80 25.20
N SER A 24 -3.79 4.72 24.54
CA SER A 24 -4.63 5.72 25.19
C SER A 24 -5.75 5.08 26.01
N ARG A 25 -6.42 4.04 25.47
CA ARG A 25 -7.43 3.28 26.21
C ARG A 25 -6.87 2.60 27.48
N SER A 26 -5.58 2.31 27.48
CA SER A 26 -4.85 1.75 28.64
C SER A 26 -4.25 2.84 29.56
N GLY A 27 -4.66 4.11 29.37
CA GLY A 27 -4.25 5.23 30.23
C GLY A 27 -2.81 5.71 30.01
N LYS A 28 -2.18 5.39 28.86
CA LYS A 28 -0.83 5.86 28.52
C LYS A 28 -0.86 7.24 27.89
N SER A 29 0.06 8.11 28.29
CA SER A 29 0.35 9.35 27.60
C SER A 29 1.17 9.07 26.33
N VAL A 30 0.65 9.50 25.15
CA VAL A 30 1.22 9.18 23.84
C VAL A 30 1.53 10.46 23.07
N CYS A 31 2.72 10.56 22.50
CA CYS A 31 3.05 11.57 21.50
C CYS A 31 3.17 10.92 20.12
N ILE A 32 2.34 11.31 19.17
CA ILE A 32 2.44 10.89 17.77
C ILE A 32 3.20 11.97 16.99
N LEU A 33 4.28 11.57 16.30
CA LEU A 33 5.06 12.45 15.42
C LEU A 33 4.81 12.06 13.96
N GLU A 34 4.20 12.96 13.19
CA GLU A 34 3.90 12.76 11.77
C GLU A 34 4.62 13.78 10.91
N ALA A 35 5.35 13.32 9.90
CA ALA A 35 6.16 14.18 9.04
C ALA A 35 5.32 15.09 8.13
N ARG A 36 4.14 14.65 7.71
CA ARG A 36 3.23 15.39 6.82
C ARG A 36 2.35 16.36 7.58
N ASP A 37 1.65 17.16 6.80
CA ASP A 37 0.55 18.05 7.24
C ASP A 37 -0.78 17.33 7.46
N ARG A 38 -0.80 16.01 7.29
CA ARG A 38 -1.99 15.15 7.37
C ARG A 38 -1.68 13.79 8.00
N VAL A 39 -2.69 13.20 8.59
CA VAL A 39 -2.68 11.80 9.02
C VAL A 39 -2.93 10.84 7.85
N GLY A 40 -2.83 9.54 8.09
CA GLY A 40 -3.17 8.45 7.17
C GLY A 40 -1.99 7.87 6.41
N GLY A 41 -0.87 8.59 6.29
CA GLY A 41 0.30 8.09 5.57
C GLY A 41 -0.03 7.72 4.12
N ARG A 42 0.05 6.42 3.76
CA ARG A 42 -0.28 5.88 2.43
C ARG A 42 -1.78 5.70 2.16
N VAL A 43 -2.64 5.97 3.11
CA VAL A 43 -4.05 6.31 2.87
C VAL A 43 -4.10 7.80 2.51
N PHE A 44 -4.53 8.09 1.30
CA PHE A 44 -4.61 9.46 0.81
C PHE A 44 -5.85 9.62 -0.07
N THR A 45 -6.91 10.14 0.51
CA THR A 45 -8.20 10.41 -0.14
C THR A 45 -8.33 11.89 -0.42
N VAL A 46 -8.68 12.23 -1.66
CA VAL A 46 -9.04 13.58 -2.09
C VAL A 46 -10.54 13.63 -2.32
N GLN A 47 -11.20 14.67 -1.80
CA GLN A 47 -12.61 14.91 -2.06
C GLN A 47 -12.75 16.16 -2.95
N PRO A 48 -12.94 15.97 -4.27
CA PRO A 48 -13.17 17.11 -5.16
C PRO A 48 -14.47 17.84 -4.82
N ARG A 49 -14.50 19.16 -4.93
CA ARG A 49 -15.73 19.94 -4.77
C ARG A 49 -16.77 19.49 -5.83
N GLY A 50 -17.94 19.06 -5.37
CA GLY A 50 -19.00 18.54 -6.25
C GLY A 50 -18.73 17.15 -6.86
N GLY A 51 -17.66 16.46 -6.44
CA GLY A 51 -17.34 15.10 -6.87
C GLY A 51 -18.33 14.09 -6.28
N ALA A 52 -18.77 13.14 -7.10
CA ALA A 52 -19.74 12.11 -6.72
C ALA A 52 -19.14 11.00 -5.85
N VAL A 53 -17.82 10.84 -5.91
CA VAL A 53 -17.08 9.75 -5.22
C VAL A 53 -15.79 10.30 -4.60
N PRO A 54 -15.31 9.72 -3.48
CA PRO A 54 -13.97 9.99 -2.99
C PRO A 54 -12.92 9.48 -3.98
N LEU A 55 -11.82 10.20 -4.12
CA LEU A 55 -10.71 9.84 -4.99
C LEU A 55 -9.53 9.34 -4.16
N GLU A 56 -9.24 8.06 -4.28
CA GLU A 56 -8.15 7.42 -3.55
C GLU A 56 -6.83 7.51 -4.32
N LEU A 57 -5.88 8.29 -3.83
CA LEU A 57 -4.52 8.36 -4.39
C LEU A 57 -3.58 7.29 -3.80
N GLY A 58 -3.99 6.68 -2.68
CA GLY A 58 -3.31 5.58 -2.00
C GLY A 58 -4.15 4.30 -2.01
N ALA A 59 -4.26 3.67 -0.84
CA ALA A 59 -5.09 2.49 -0.62
C ALA A 59 -6.54 2.75 -1.04
N GLU A 60 -7.15 1.79 -1.72
CA GLU A 60 -8.52 1.90 -2.25
C GLU A 60 -9.36 0.67 -1.93
N PHE A 61 -8.77 -0.52 -2.06
CA PHE A 61 -9.49 -1.77 -1.92
C PHE A 61 -9.29 -2.39 -0.54
N ILE A 62 -10.33 -3.09 -0.08
CA ILE A 62 -10.29 -4.07 1.00
C ILE A 62 -10.30 -5.44 0.31
N HIS A 63 -9.22 -6.19 0.41
CA HIS A 63 -9.13 -7.52 -0.14
C HIS A 63 -9.48 -8.56 0.92
N GLY A 64 -10.52 -9.36 0.65
CA GLY A 64 -11.06 -10.30 1.62
C GLY A 64 -11.81 -9.63 2.79
N GLU A 65 -12.19 -10.44 3.75
CA GLU A 65 -12.82 -9.99 4.98
C GLU A 65 -11.75 -9.61 6.00
N SER A 66 -11.26 -8.37 5.95
CA SER A 66 -10.32 -7.82 6.93
C SER A 66 -11.06 -7.39 8.21
N PRO A 67 -11.04 -8.16 9.31
CA PRO A 67 -11.78 -7.83 10.52
C PRO A 67 -11.43 -6.45 11.07
N ALA A 68 -10.14 -6.09 11.02
CA ALA A 68 -9.66 -4.82 11.53
C ALA A 68 -10.23 -3.63 10.73
N VAL A 69 -10.31 -3.74 9.39
CA VAL A 69 -10.87 -2.68 8.55
C VAL A 69 -12.38 -2.60 8.74
N PHE A 70 -13.10 -3.73 8.74
CA PHE A 70 -14.55 -3.76 8.93
C PHE A 70 -14.97 -3.22 10.32
N GLU A 71 -14.18 -3.49 11.36
CA GLU A 71 -14.39 -2.90 12.67
C GLU A 71 -14.28 -1.36 12.60
N GLN A 72 -13.25 -0.82 11.96
CA GLN A 72 -13.07 0.62 11.83
C GLN A 72 -14.17 1.26 10.98
N LEU A 73 -14.65 0.59 9.92
CA LEU A 73 -15.81 1.05 9.15
C LEU A 73 -17.06 1.16 10.05
N ARG A 74 -17.37 0.11 10.82
CA ARG A 74 -18.48 0.12 11.77
C ARG A 74 -18.35 1.26 12.79
N LEU A 75 -17.16 1.47 13.36
CA LEU A 75 -16.89 2.54 14.34
C LEU A 75 -16.97 3.95 13.72
N SER A 76 -16.80 4.08 12.40
CA SER A 76 -16.91 5.35 11.67
C SER A 76 -18.30 5.57 11.03
N ASN A 77 -19.27 4.70 11.31
CA ASN A 77 -20.57 4.68 10.66
C ASN A 77 -20.46 4.69 9.13
N ASP A 78 -19.54 3.88 8.61
CA ASP A 78 -19.32 3.68 7.18
C ASP A 78 -19.52 2.22 6.81
N VAL A 79 -19.72 1.95 5.52
CA VAL A 79 -19.94 0.60 4.99
C VAL A 79 -18.92 0.27 3.91
N ALA A 80 -18.64 -1.01 3.77
CA ALA A 80 -17.91 -1.53 2.63
C ALA A 80 -18.89 -1.79 1.49
N VAL A 81 -18.54 -1.34 0.30
CA VAL A 81 -19.29 -1.60 -0.94
C VAL A 81 -18.55 -2.67 -1.71
N ASP A 82 -19.25 -3.73 -2.13
CA ASP A 82 -18.68 -4.78 -2.97
C ASP A 82 -18.18 -4.17 -4.28
N ALA A 83 -16.90 -4.35 -4.59
CA ALA A 83 -16.30 -3.86 -5.81
C ALA A 83 -16.46 -4.90 -6.93
N ALA A 84 -17.11 -4.50 -8.02
CA ALA A 84 -17.27 -5.38 -9.18
C ALA A 84 -15.93 -5.90 -9.68
N GLN A 85 -15.88 -7.20 -10.03
CA GLN A 85 -14.63 -7.89 -10.39
C GLN A 85 -14.56 -8.32 -11.87
N SER A 86 -15.50 -7.89 -12.72
CA SER A 86 -15.44 -8.19 -14.16
C SER A 86 -14.15 -7.62 -14.77
N ARG A 87 -13.37 -8.46 -15.45
CA ARG A 87 -12.08 -8.10 -16.02
C ARG A 87 -12.08 -8.29 -17.53
N TYR A 88 -11.51 -7.32 -18.24
CA TYR A 88 -11.29 -7.43 -19.68
C TYR A 88 -9.83 -7.18 -20.01
N ARG A 89 -9.35 -7.87 -21.02
CA ARG A 89 -7.99 -7.72 -21.53
C ARG A 89 -8.04 -7.12 -22.93
N ALA A 90 -7.25 -6.09 -23.19
CA ALA A 90 -6.95 -5.67 -24.55
C ALA A 90 -6.03 -6.71 -25.20
N SER A 91 -6.35 -7.13 -26.41
CA SER A 91 -5.41 -7.85 -27.26
C SER A 91 -4.65 -6.85 -28.15
N ARG A 92 -3.65 -7.32 -28.92
CA ARG A 92 -2.97 -6.52 -29.96
C ARG A 92 -3.92 -6.01 -31.05
N THR A 93 -5.11 -6.56 -31.14
CA THR A 93 -6.24 -6.05 -31.94
C THR A 93 -7.16 -5.23 -31.03
N PRO A 94 -7.92 -4.22 -31.53
CA PRO A 94 -8.78 -3.36 -30.70
C PRO A 94 -10.03 -4.08 -30.14
N GLN A 95 -10.01 -5.40 -30.02
CA GLN A 95 -11.07 -6.17 -29.38
C GLN A 95 -10.64 -6.54 -27.96
N LEU A 96 -11.44 -6.13 -26.99
CA LEU A 96 -11.29 -6.54 -25.60
C LEU A 96 -11.80 -7.99 -25.43
N HIS A 97 -10.99 -8.84 -24.83
CA HIS A 97 -11.36 -10.21 -24.50
C HIS A 97 -11.46 -10.39 -22.98
N ARG A 98 -12.33 -11.28 -22.52
CA ARG A 98 -12.45 -11.59 -21.09
C ARG A 98 -11.12 -12.13 -20.54
N ALA A 99 -10.68 -11.58 -19.42
CA ALA A 99 -9.45 -12.00 -18.75
C ALA A 99 -9.68 -13.07 -17.68
N ASP A 100 -10.94 -13.31 -17.30
CA ASP A 100 -11.32 -14.26 -16.26
C ASP A 100 -10.83 -15.68 -16.57
N ASP A 101 -11.00 -16.13 -17.81
CA ASP A 101 -10.53 -17.46 -18.26
C ASP A 101 -9.01 -17.63 -18.13
N LEU A 102 -8.25 -16.54 -18.33
CA LEU A 102 -6.79 -16.58 -18.24
C LEU A 102 -6.31 -16.61 -16.79
N PHE A 103 -7.06 -15.99 -15.89
CA PHE A 103 -6.79 -16.03 -14.46
C PHE A 103 -6.97 -17.45 -13.90
N GLU A 104 -8.09 -18.09 -14.21
CA GLU A 104 -8.35 -19.48 -13.82
C GLU A 104 -7.33 -20.45 -14.44
N ALA A 105 -7.02 -20.28 -15.74
CA ALA A 105 -6.01 -21.10 -16.41
C ALA A 105 -4.62 -20.94 -15.77
N MET A 106 -4.26 -19.74 -15.33
CA MET A 106 -3.02 -19.48 -14.62
C MET A 106 -2.99 -20.18 -13.25
N LYS A 107 -4.05 -20.07 -12.46
CA LYS A 107 -4.16 -20.73 -11.14
C LYS A 107 -4.04 -22.25 -11.30
N GLU A 108 -4.82 -22.82 -12.20
CA GLU A 108 -4.79 -24.25 -12.48
C GLU A 108 -3.39 -24.70 -12.94
N ALA A 109 -2.75 -23.98 -13.85
CA ALA A 109 -1.42 -24.31 -14.32
C ALA A 109 -0.36 -24.23 -13.20
N LEU A 110 -0.40 -23.19 -12.36
CA LEU A 110 0.53 -23.02 -11.24
C LEU A 110 0.30 -24.03 -10.13
N SER A 111 -0.95 -24.41 -9.84
CA SER A 111 -1.27 -25.43 -8.81
C SER A 111 -0.71 -26.83 -9.13
N ARG A 112 -0.50 -27.14 -10.41
CA ARG A 112 0.10 -28.41 -10.88
C ARG A 112 1.63 -28.41 -10.79
N ILE A 113 2.25 -27.29 -10.46
CA ILE A 113 3.70 -27.19 -10.34
C ILE A 113 4.08 -27.33 -8.86
N PRO A 114 5.01 -28.24 -8.51
CA PRO A 114 5.51 -28.34 -7.14
C PRO A 114 6.12 -27.02 -6.67
N LYS A 115 5.82 -26.62 -5.44
CA LYS A 115 6.48 -25.46 -4.81
C LYS A 115 7.99 -25.70 -4.75
N PRO A 116 8.81 -24.68 -5.02
CA PRO A 116 10.25 -24.83 -4.96
C PRO A 116 10.70 -25.14 -3.52
N ARG A 117 11.68 -26.04 -3.37
CA ARG A 117 12.28 -26.37 -2.07
C ARG A 117 13.26 -25.31 -1.59
N VAL A 118 13.89 -24.64 -2.53
CA VAL A 118 14.80 -23.51 -2.31
C VAL A 118 14.18 -22.31 -2.98
N ASP A 119 14.12 -21.19 -2.27
CA ASP A 119 13.52 -19.98 -2.80
C ASP A 119 14.37 -19.38 -3.92
N LEU A 120 13.69 -18.82 -4.91
CA LEU A 120 14.29 -18.21 -6.11
C LEU A 120 13.39 -17.05 -6.59
N PRO A 121 13.91 -16.19 -7.49
CA PRO A 121 13.10 -15.16 -8.13
C PRO A 121 11.90 -15.76 -8.88
N PHE A 122 10.75 -15.10 -8.81
CA PHE A 122 9.53 -15.58 -9.48
C PHE A 122 9.69 -15.64 -11.00
N ALA A 123 10.46 -14.74 -11.61
CA ALA A 123 10.78 -14.78 -13.03
C ALA A 123 11.54 -16.09 -13.40
N ASP A 124 12.52 -16.48 -12.57
CA ASP A 124 13.28 -17.71 -12.76
C ASP A 124 12.41 -18.95 -12.58
N PHE A 125 11.50 -18.92 -11.59
CA PHE A 125 10.49 -19.97 -11.42
C PHE A 125 9.64 -20.17 -12.69
N LEU A 126 9.12 -19.08 -13.27
CA LEU A 126 8.35 -19.14 -14.51
C LEU A 126 9.18 -19.65 -15.70
N GLU A 127 10.44 -19.26 -15.78
CA GLU A 127 11.33 -19.72 -16.86
C GLU A 127 11.72 -21.20 -16.70
N HIS A 128 12.00 -21.68 -15.49
CA HIS A 128 12.27 -23.11 -15.23
C HIS A 128 11.08 -23.99 -15.62
N HIS A 129 9.85 -23.47 -15.52
CA HIS A 129 8.62 -24.18 -15.81
C HIS A 129 7.99 -23.83 -17.17
N LYS A 130 8.72 -23.16 -18.08
CA LYS A 130 8.21 -22.68 -19.38
C LYS A 130 7.61 -23.76 -20.28
N ARG A 131 8.04 -25.01 -20.12
CA ARG A 131 7.46 -26.15 -20.89
C ARG A 131 6.07 -26.57 -20.40
N ARG A 132 5.71 -26.21 -19.13
CA ARG A 132 4.42 -26.50 -18.50
C ARG A 132 3.49 -25.30 -18.49
N LEU A 133 4.02 -24.10 -18.66
CA LEU A 133 3.29 -22.84 -18.65
C LEU A 133 3.27 -22.24 -20.05
N SER A 134 2.09 -21.97 -20.58
CA SER A 134 1.98 -21.30 -21.87
C SER A 134 2.58 -19.89 -21.81
N PRO A 135 3.05 -19.33 -22.95
CA PRO A 135 3.53 -17.94 -22.97
C PRO A 135 2.51 -16.93 -22.45
N ALA A 136 1.22 -17.15 -22.73
CA ALA A 136 0.13 -16.28 -22.25
C ALA A 136 -0.02 -16.33 -20.72
N VAL A 137 0.04 -17.53 -20.13
CA VAL A 137 0.00 -17.71 -18.66
C VAL A 137 1.21 -17.05 -18.00
N ARG A 138 2.42 -17.23 -18.53
CA ARG A 138 3.63 -16.61 -17.97
C ARG A 138 3.58 -15.09 -18.04
N ALA A 139 3.16 -14.52 -19.17
CA ALA A 139 3.00 -13.08 -19.33
C ALA A 139 1.95 -12.51 -18.37
N PHE A 140 0.84 -13.23 -18.17
CA PHE A 140 -0.22 -12.83 -17.27
C PHE A 140 0.22 -12.90 -15.79
N ALA A 141 0.91 -13.99 -15.39
CA ALA A 141 1.48 -14.11 -14.05
C ALA A 141 2.50 -13.00 -13.74
N THR A 142 3.38 -12.67 -14.70
CA THR A 142 4.31 -11.57 -14.56
C THR A 142 3.58 -10.22 -14.40
N MET A 143 2.53 -9.99 -15.21
CA MET A 143 1.72 -8.78 -15.11
C MET A 143 1.02 -8.66 -13.74
N LEU A 144 0.53 -9.76 -13.18
CA LEU A 144 -0.09 -9.75 -11.85
C LEU A 144 0.93 -9.42 -10.76
N VAL A 145 2.09 -10.07 -10.73
CA VAL A 145 3.16 -9.75 -9.76
C VAL A 145 3.57 -8.29 -9.85
N GLN A 146 3.73 -7.75 -11.06
CA GLN A 146 4.10 -6.36 -11.24
C GLN A 146 2.96 -5.39 -10.95
N GLY A 147 1.74 -5.75 -11.29
CA GLY A 147 0.56 -4.89 -11.14
C GLY A 147 -0.08 -4.98 -9.76
N PHE A 148 -0.35 -6.18 -9.28
CA PHE A 148 -1.04 -6.39 -8.00
C PHE A 148 -0.06 -6.28 -6.82
N ASP A 149 1.08 -7.00 -6.88
CA ASP A 149 2.08 -6.97 -5.79
C ASP A 149 3.04 -5.77 -5.91
N ALA A 150 2.95 -4.97 -6.97
CA ALA A 150 3.89 -3.91 -7.32
C ALA A 150 5.36 -4.39 -7.32
N ALA A 151 5.57 -5.69 -7.48
CA ALA A 151 6.85 -6.34 -7.29
C ALA A 151 7.66 -6.45 -8.60
N ASP A 152 8.96 -6.51 -8.44
CA ASP A 152 9.85 -6.93 -9.52
C ASP A 152 9.96 -8.46 -9.50
N ALA A 153 9.43 -9.13 -10.52
CA ALA A 153 9.46 -10.59 -10.63
C ALA A 153 10.87 -11.19 -10.59
N THR A 154 11.91 -10.39 -10.91
CA THR A 154 13.32 -10.83 -10.83
C THR A 154 13.88 -10.78 -9.41
N ARG A 155 13.15 -10.22 -8.45
CA ARG A 155 13.53 -10.08 -7.04
C ARG A 155 12.54 -10.73 -6.09
N ALA A 156 11.26 -10.78 -6.48
CA ALA A 156 10.18 -11.32 -5.66
C ALA A 156 10.37 -12.81 -5.38
N SER A 157 10.13 -13.23 -4.14
CA SER A 157 10.18 -14.63 -3.72
C SER A 157 9.10 -15.46 -4.42
N ALA A 158 9.51 -16.49 -5.16
CA ALA A 158 8.58 -17.43 -5.76
C ALA A 158 7.74 -18.18 -4.71
N ILE A 159 8.35 -18.52 -3.58
CA ILE A 159 7.67 -19.21 -2.48
C ILE A 159 6.54 -18.35 -1.92
N GLU A 160 6.81 -17.07 -1.64
CA GLU A 160 5.81 -16.19 -1.01
C GLU A 160 4.71 -15.81 -2.01
N ILE A 161 5.02 -15.53 -3.27
CA ILE A 161 4.02 -15.29 -4.32
C ILE A 161 3.11 -16.50 -4.49
N LEU A 162 3.69 -17.71 -4.60
CA LEU A 162 2.90 -18.94 -4.75
C LEU A 162 2.07 -19.26 -3.49
N LYS A 163 2.55 -18.91 -2.30
CA LYS A 163 1.83 -19.06 -1.05
C LYS A 163 0.62 -18.13 -1.00
N GLU A 164 0.81 -16.89 -1.36
CA GLU A 164 -0.24 -15.88 -1.43
C GLU A 164 -1.33 -16.29 -2.43
N TRP A 165 -0.95 -16.69 -3.64
CA TRP A 165 -1.90 -17.08 -4.68
C TRP A 165 -2.59 -18.43 -4.44
N ALA A 166 -1.98 -19.37 -3.70
CA ALA A 166 -2.58 -20.65 -3.34
C ALA A 166 -3.49 -20.58 -2.10
N GLY A 167 -3.32 -19.57 -1.26
CA GLY A 167 -4.07 -19.40 -0.01
C GLY A 167 -5.47 -18.80 -0.18
N GLY A 168 -6.02 -18.70 -1.41
CA GLY A 168 -7.22 -17.92 -1.70
C GLY A 168 -6.84 -16.44 -1.76
N SER A 169 -5.93 -16.15 -2.69
CA SER A 169 -5.23 -14.86 -2.76
C SER A 169 -6.18 -13.67 -2.71
N ALA A 170 -5.66 -12.55 -2.26
CA ALA A 170 -6.30 -11.25 -2.37
C ALA A 170 -6.86 -10.96 -3.79
N ALA A 171 -6.32 -11.61 -4.83
CA ALA A 171 -6.81 -11.54 -6.19
C ALA A 171 -8.14 -12.29 -6.45
N ASP A 172 -8.49 -13.30 -5.62
CA ASP A 172 -9.75 -14.07 -5.69
C ASP A 172 -10.72 -13.73 -4.57
N ALA A 173 -10.21 -13.15 -3.49
CA ALA A 173 -11.04 -12.78 -2.36
C ALA A 173 -12.07 -11.71 -2.77
N PRO A 174 -13.25 -11.70 -2.16
CA PRO A 174 -14.18 -10.59 -2.32
C PRO A 174 -13.45 -9.27 -2.11
N THR A 175 -13.67 -8.32 -2.99
CA THR A 175 -13.00 -7.03 -2.94
C THR A 175 -14.01 -5.94 -2.67
N PHE A 176 -13.73 -5.11 -1.68
CA PHE A 176 -14.65 -4.04 -1.25
C PHE A 176 -13.94 -2.69 -1.32
N ARG A 177 -14.73 -1.62 -1.23
CA ARG A 177 -14.27 -0.25 -1.01
C ARG A 177 -15.01 0.37 0.16
N PRO A 178 -14.37 1.17 1.02
CA PRO A 178 -15.08 2.06 1.93
C PRO A 178 -15.96 3.03 1.11
N GLN A 179 -17.26 3.11 1.42
CA GLN A 179 -18.17 3.93 0.62
C GLN A 179 -17.77 5.41 0.60
N ARG A 180 -17.32 5.93 1.72
CA ARG A 180 -16.86 7.33 1.87
C ARG A 180 -15.34 7.49 1.76
N GLY A 181 -14.66 6.44 1.31
CA GLY A 181 -13.21 6.39 1.17
C GLY A 181 -12.47 6.13 2.48
N TYR A 182 -11.25 5.66 2.36
CA TYR A 182 -10.39 5.38 3.51
C TYR A 182 -10.06 6.62 4.34
N GLY A 183 -10.03 7.82 3.72
CA GLY A 183 -9.79 9.06 4.45
C GLY A 183 -10.82 9.32 5.55
N ARG A 184 -12.09 8.94 5.35
CA ARG A 184 -13.12 9.03 6.39
C ARG A 184 -12.84 8.08 7.56
N LEU A 185 -12.38 6.87 7.27
CA LEU A 185 -11.97 5.90 8.30
C LEU A 185 -10.82 6.45 9.15
N ILE A 186 -9.76 6.94 8.51
CA ILE A 186 -8.60 7.55 9.19
C ILE A 186 -9.00 8.78 10.00
N GLY A 187 -9.83 9.67 9.44
CA GLY A 187 -10.37 10.83 10.16
C GLY A 187 -11.13 10.42 11.42
N ALA A 188 -12.02 9.44 11.31
CA ALA A 188 -12.78 8.93 12.45
C ALA A 188 -11.90 8.23 13.50
N MET A 189 -10.83 7.58 13.11
CA MET A 189 -9.84 7.04 14.06
C MET A 189 -9.17 8.18 14.83
N THR A 190 -8.78 9.25 14.14
CA THR A 190 -8.14 10.42 14.75
C THR A 190 -9.09 11.16 15.69
N GLU A 191 -10.35 11.37 15.29
CA GLU A 191 -11.40 12.01 16.07
C GLU A 191 -11.70 11.27 17.39
N ARG A 192 -11.45 9.97 17.47
CA ARG A 192 -11.66 9.13 18.66
C ARG A 192 -10.45 9.05 19.60
N LEU A 193 -9.31 9.64 19.24
CA LEU A 193 -8.19 9.72 20.17
C LEU A 193 -8.53 10.68 21.30
N ASP A 194 -8.24 10.28 22.53
CA ASP A 194 -8.41 11.13 23.70
C ASP A 194 -7.36 12.26 23.68
N PRO A 195 -7.76 13.53 23.54
CA PRO A 195 -6.82 14.65 23.47
C PRO A 195 -6.05 14.88 24.79
N ASP A 196 -6.55 14.39 25.93
CA ASP A 196 -5.87 14.49 27.22
C ASP A 196 -4.74 13.45 27.34
N GLN A 197 -4.79 12.36 26.55
CA GLN A 197 -3.80 11.28 26.55
C GLN A 197 -2.90 11.31 25.31
N VAL A 198 -3.38 11.82 24.17
CA VAL A 198 -2.67 11.74 22.88
C VAL A 198 -2.37 13.12 22.32
N SER A 199 -1.09 13.45 22.24
CA SER A 199 -0.58 14.64 21.54
C SER A 199 -0.21 14.26 20.10
N LEU A 200 -0.94 14.76 19.10
CA LEU A 200 -0.62 14.58 17.68
C LEU A 200 0.14 15.80 17.15
N ARG A 201 1.37 15.59 16.69
CA ARG A 201 2.24 16.63 16.13
C ARG A 201 2.48 16.37 14.64
N LEU A 202 1.78 17.10 13.81
CA LEU A 202 2.01 17.15 12.37
C LEU A 202 3.26 17.97 12.04
N HIS A 203 3.72 17.88 10.77
CA HIS A 203 4.94 18.56 10.28
C HIS A 203 6.19 18.25 11.12
N SER A 204 6.24 17.06 11.75
CA SER A 204 7.32 16.63 12.63
C SER A 204 8.15 15.57 11.95
N VAL A 205 9.20 15.98 11.24
CA VAL A 205 10.11 15.09 10.51
C VAL A 205 11.15 14.54 11.47
N VAL A 206 11.00 13.28 11.87
CA VAL A 206 11.95 12.58 12.75
C VAL A 206 13.23 12.29 11.98
N SER A 207 14.37 12.59 12.59
CA SER A 207 15.71 12.36 12.05
C SER A 207 16.55 11.37 12.86
N ASP A 208 16.35 11.31 14.18
CA ASP A 208 17.17 10.47 15.05
C ASP A 208 16.31 9.88 16.19
N VAL A 209 16.51 8.59 16.49
CA VAL A 209 15.92 7.87 17.62
C VAL A 209 17.06 7.38 18.51
N ARG A 210 17.36 8.14 19.55
CA ARG A 210 18.34 7.77 20.57
C ARG A 210 17.67 6.96 21.64
N TRP A 211 18.20 5.78 21.93
CA TRP A 211 17.52 4.86 22.83
C TRP A 211 18.49 4.06 23.71
N GLN A 212 18.01 3.70 24.85
CA GLN A 212 18.55 2.67 25.73
C GLN A 212 17.36 1.98 26.42
N LYS A 213 17.56 0.83 27.02
CA LYS A 213 16.49 0.08 27.69
C LYS A 213 15.66 1.00 28.62
N GLY A 214 14.36 1.12 28.31
CA GLY A 214 13.41 1.92 29.10
C GLY A 214 13.50 3.42 28.91
N LYS A 215 14.27 3.94 27.93
CA LYS A 215 14.35 5.37 27.63
C LYS A 215 14.57 5.62 26.13
N VAL A 216 13.77 6.51 25.57
CA VAL A 216 13.87 6.95 24.16
C VAL A 216 13.86 8.48 24.13
N THR A 217 14.74 9.03 23.30
CA THR A 217 14.75 10.45 22.92
C THR A 217 14.67 10.53 21.40
N VAL A 218 13.62 11.14 20.89
CA VAL A 218 13.40 11.34 19.44
C VAL A 218 13.72 12.79 19.10
N LEU A 219 14.60 12.95 18.11
CA LEU A 219 14.90 14.26 17.52
C LEU A 219 14.14 14.39 16.21
N ALA A 220 13.49 15.53 16.06
CA ALA A 220 12.71 15.86 14.87
C ALA A 220 12.89 17.35 14.52
N THR A 221 12.41 17.70 13.34
CA THR A 221 12.22 19.10 12.94
C THR A 221 10.73 19.31 12.75
N GLN A 222 10.14 20.27 13.49
CA GLN A 222 8.72 20.62 13.37
C GLN A 222 8.60 22.04 12.81
N LEU A 223 7.95 22.17 11.65
CA LEU A 223 7.80 23.47 10.96
C LEU A 223 9.13 24.24 10.77
N GLY A 224 10.24 23.51 10.62
CA GLY A 224 11.58 24.08 10.48
C GLY A 224 12.35 24.27 11.80
N GLU A 225 11.70 24.14 12.95
CA GLU A 225 12.31 24.30 14.26
C GLU A 225 12.70 22.95 14.88
N PRO A 226 13.82 22.88 15.62
CA PRO A 226 14.21 21.66 16.33
C PRO A 226 13.17 21.25 17.37
N LEU A 227 12.86 19.95 17.40
CA LEU A 227 11.95 19.32 18.35
C LEU A 227 12.66 18.11 19.00
N GLU A 228 12.64 18.07 20.33
CA GLU A 228 13.07 16.91 21.10
C GLU A 228 11.90 16.39 21.94
N VAL A 229 11.60 15.10 21.85
CA VAL A 229 10.57 14.43 22.64
C VAL A 229 11.18 13.21 23.35
N GLN A 230 10.81 13.04 24.62
CA GLN A 230 11.30 11.92 25.45
C GLN A 230 10.16 11.02 25.89
N ALA A 231 10.42 9.71 25.94
CA ALA A 231 9.49 8.73 26.45
C ALA A 231 10.24 7.51 27.05
N SER A 232 9.49 6.64 27.72
CA SER A 232 10.02 5.35 28.17
C SER A 232 10.20 4.36 27.01
N GLN A 233 9.31 4.40 26.01
CA GLN A 233 9.23 3.45 24.91
C GLN A 233 8.81 4.17 23.61
N ALA A 234 9.09 3.52 22.46
CA ALA A 234 8.60 4.03 21.17
C ALA A 234 8.05 2.91 20.28
N ILE A 235 7.00 3.25 19.51
CA ILE A 235 6.50 2.41 18.42
C ILE A 235 6.88 3.06 17.10
N VAL A 236 7.70 2.36 16.31
CA VAL A 236 8.16 2.78 14.99
C VAL A 236 7.19 2.26 13.95
N THR A 237 6.43 3.16 13.30
CA THR A 237 5.46 2.80 12.26
C THR A 237 5.86 3.34 10.88
N LEU A 238 7.14 3.63 10.71
CA LEU A 238 7.71 4.13 9.47
C LEU A 238 7.54 3.12 8.33
N PRO A 239 7.26 3.58 7.09
CA PRO A 239 7.26 2.73 5.92
C PRO A 239 8.58 1.98 5.74
N LEU A 240 8.52 0.76 5.22
CA LEU A 240 9.70 -0.04 4.91
C LEU A 240 10.71 0.76 4.06
N GLY A 241 10.24 1.47 3.02
CA GLY A 241 11.10 2.26 2.15
C GLY A 241 11.86 3.35 2.90
N VAL A 242 11.26 3.96 3.93
CA VAL A 242 11.93 4.96 4.79
C VAL A 242 12.98 4.29 5.68
N LEU A 243 12.67 3.11 6.24
CA LEU A 243 13.62 2.33 7.06
C LEU A 243 14.83 1.81 6.24
N GLN A 244 14.69 1.72 4.92
CA GLN A 244 15.75 1.29 3.99
C GLN A 244 16.56 2.46 3.41
N LEU A 245 16.19 3.71 3.68
CA LEU A 245 16.92 4.86 3.15
C LEU A 245 18.37 4.88 3.64
N PRO A 246 19.31 5.26 2.78
CA PRO A 246 20.68 5.49 3.20
C PRO A 246 20.75 6.67 4.17
N PRO A 247 21.71 6.70 5.10
CA PRO A 247 21.86 7.77 6.10
C PRO A 247 21.91 9.19 5.53
N SER A 248 22.34 9.34 4.28
CA SER A 248 22.43 10.63 3.59
C SER A 248 21.10 11.14 3.02
N ALA A 249 20.04 10.33 3.00
CA ALA A 249 18.75 10.75 2.47
C ALA A 249 18.02 11.68 3.46
N PRO A 250 17.38 12.76 2.99
CA PRO A 250 16.77 13.77 3.87
C PRO A 250 15.69 13.23 4.83
N ALA A 251 14.99 12.17 4.45
CA ALA A 251 13.94 11.54 5.25
C ALA A 251 14.43 10.29 6.00
N SER A 252 15.74 10.01 6.00
CA SER A 252 16.29 8.87 6.75
C SER A 252 16.17 9.09 8.25
N VAL A 253 15.88 8.00 8.98
CA VAL A 253 15.83 8.01 10.44
C VAL A 253 16.99 7.18 10.98
N GLN A 254 17.83 7.82 11.80
CA GLN A 254 18.96 7.16 12.44
C GLN A 254 18.54 6.56 13.77
N PHE A 255 19.07 5.38 14.08
CA PHE A 255 18.89 4.74 15.39
C PHE A 255 20.24 4.69 16.12
N THR A 256 20.28 5.26 17.31
CA THR A 256 21.49 5.33 18.14
C THR A 256 21.21 4.73 19.54
N PRO A 257 21.73 3.55 19.86
CA PRO A 257 22.57 2.66 19.04
C PRO A 257 21.87 2.06 17.81
N ALA A 258 22.68 1.65 16.83
CA ALA A 258 22.15 1.01 15.62
C ALA A 258 21.41 -0.30 15.92
N LEU A 259 20.56 -0.74 14.99
CA LEU A 259 19.69 -1.92 15.12
C LEU A 259 20.19 -3.10 14.24
N PRO A 260 21.30 -3.77 14.59
CA PRO A 260 21.91 -4.79 13.72
C PRO A 260 20.97 -5.97 13.43
N ARG A 261 20.09 -6.34 14.38
CA ARG A 261 19.12 -7.43 14.22
C ARG A 261 18.01 -7.09 13.20
N LYS A 262 17.84 -5.81 12.82
CA LYS A 262 16.87 -5.37 11.82
C LYS A 262 17.44 -5.32 10.41
N GLN A 263 18.76 -5.31 10.23
CA GLN A 263 19.40 -5.20 8.92
C GLN A 263 19.03 -6.37 7.98
N LEU A 264 19.10 -7.61 8.47
CA LEU A 264 18.76 -8.78 7.66
C LEU A 264 17.28 -8.79 7.23
N PRO A 265 16.28 -8.66 8.11
CA PRO A 265 14.88 -8.59 7.67
C PRO A 265 14.62 -7.39 6.74
N LEU A 266 15.21 -6.22 6.96
CA LEU A 266 15.10 -5.08 6.04
C LEU A 266 15.65 -5.40 4.65
N SER A 267 16.77 -6.11 4.55
CA SER A 267 17.37 -6.49 3.25
C SER A 267 16.62 -7.61 2.50
N ARG A 268 15.68 -8.30 3.16
CA ARG A 268 14.88 -9.39 2.59
C ARG A 268 13.46 -8.98 2.21
N LEU A 269 13.08 -7.78 2.55
CA LEU A 269 11.83 -7.16 2.11
C LEU A 269 12.15 -6.07 1.08
N GLU A 270 11.26 -5.90 0.13
CA GLU A 270 11.38 -4.93 -0.95
C GLU A 270 10.19 -3.98 -0.91
N MET A 271 10.40 -2.75 -1.32
CA MET A 271 9.33 -1.75 -1.45
C MET A 271 8.88 -1.64 -2.90
N GLY A 272 7.62 -1.92 -3.16
CA GLY A 272 7.03 -1.86 -4.50
C GLY A 272 6.76 -0.42 -4.93
N PRO A 273 7.29 0.02 -6.09
CA PRO A 273 6.96 1.33 -6.65
C PRO A 273 5.58 1.31 -7.30
N VAL A 274 4.83 2.41 -7.13
CA VAL A 274 3.52 2.60 -7.77
C VAL A 274 3.35 4.05 -8.20
N ILE A 275 2.79 4.22 -9.39
CA ILE A 275 2.21 5.47 -9.87
C ILE A 275 0.73 5.25 -10.13
N LYS A 276 -0.12 6.00 -9.42
CA LYS A 276 -1.57 5.93 -9.52
C LYS A 276 -2.13 7.26 -9.99
N LEU A 277 -2.92 7.24 -11.07
CA LEU A 277 -3.66 8.40 -11.54
C LEU A 277 -5.15 8.16 -11.38
N VAL A 278 -5.85 9.13 -10.82
CA VAL A 278 -7.31 9.20 -10.83
C VAL A 278 -7.71 10.22 -11.88
N MET A 279 -8.31 9.74 -12.97
CA MET A 279 -8.64 10.50 -14.15
C MET A 279 -10.15 10.77 -14.19
N CYS A 280 -10.55 12.03 -14.06
CA CYS A 280 -11.94 12.47 -14.13
C CYS A 280 -12.27 12.88 -15.57
N PHE A 281 -13.27 12.25 -16.17
CA PHE A 281 -13.72 12.51 -17.52
C PHE A 281 -15.09 13.19 -17.53
N ARG A 282 -15.47 13.85 -18.63
CA ARG A 282 -16.81 14.45 -18.82
C ARG A 282 -17.91 13.41 -18.85
N THR A 283 -17.63 12.26 -19.46
CA THR A 283 -18.55 11.14 -19.59
C THR A 283 -17.81 9.83 -19.34
N PRO A 284 -18.49 8.78 -18.88
CA PRO A 284 -17.92 7.44 -18.76
C PRO A 284 -17.84 6.77 -20.16
N PHE A 285 -17.03 7.33 -21.06
CA PHE A 285 -16.92 6.93 -22.47
C PHE A 285 -16.76 5.43 -22.69
N TRP A 286 -16.07 4.73 -21.77
CA TRP A 286 -15.90 3.26 -21.83
C TRP A 286 -17.21 2.51 -21.73
N ALA A 287 -18.20 3.07 -21.02
CA ALA A 287 -19.52 2.46 -20.87
C ALA A 287 -20.41 2.61 -22.10
N GLU A 288 -20.04 3.49 -23.02
CA GLU A 288 -20.77 3.76 -24.27
C GLU A 288 -20.14 3.08 -25.47
N LEU A 289 -18.90 2.59 -25.34
CA LEU A 289 -18.20 1.88 -26.42
C LEU A 289 -18.75 0.46 -26.60
N ALA A 290 -18.60 -0.09 -27.83
CA ALA A 290 -18.98 -1.44 -28.20
C ALA A 290 -20.44 -1.78 -27.81
N ASP A 291 -21.39 -0.89 -28.16
CA ASP A 291 -22.82 -1.06 -27.87
C ASP A 291 -23.12 -1.31 -26.38
N ALA A 292 -22.35 -0.65 -25.53
CA ALA A 292 -22.43 -0.72 -24.06
C ALA A 292 -22.00 -2.05 -23.43
N GLU A 293 -21.32 -2.94 -24.14
CA GLU A 293 -20.78 -4.19 -23.60
C GLU A 293 -19.87 -3.97 -22.39
N HIS A 294 -19.19 -2.80 -22.30
CA HIS A 294 -18.25 -2.48 -21.22
C HIS A 294 -18.86 -1.72 -20.05
N ARG A 295 -20.19 -1.52 -20.05
CA ARG A 295 -20.89 -0.75 -19.01
C ARG A 295 -20.69 -1.33 -17.59
N ASP A 296 -20.64 -2.63 -17.47
CA ASP A 296 -20.52 -3.35 -16.21
C ASP A 296 -19.13 -3.98 -15.98
N VAL A 297 -18.17 -3.55 -16.80
CA VAL A 297 -16.76 -3.97 -16.66
C VAL A 297 -16.06 -3.06 -15.67
N ALA A 298 -15.43 -3.66 -14.66
CA ALA A 298 -14.70 -2.91 -13.63
C ALA A 298 -13.24 -2.69 -14.00
N PHE A 299 -12.55 -3.67 -14.58
CA PHE A 299 -11.12 -3.64 -14.86
C PHE A 299 -10.79 -3.83 -16.33
N PHE A 300 -9.83 -3.05 -16.82
CA PHE A 300 -9.31 -3.13 -18.17
C PHE A 300 -7.80 -3.32 -18.12
N HIS A 301 -7.26 -4.23 -18.92
CA HIS A 301 -5.84 -4.57 -18.91
C HIS A 301 -5.22 -4.48 -20.30
N SER A 302 -4.04 -3.87 -20.37
CA SER A 302 -3.16 -3.87 -21.53
C SER A 302 -1.73 -4.17 -21.08
N PRO A 303 -1.30 -5.43 -21.05
CA PRO A 303 -0.03 -5.85 -20.43
C PRO A 303 1.21 -5.14 -20.95
N ASP A 304 1.21 -4.74 -22.22
CA ASP A 304 2.36 -4.09 -22.88
C ASP A 304 2.34 -2.55 -22.74
N ALA A 305 1.32 -1.98 -22.10
CA ALA A 305 1.18 -0.53 -21.95
C ALA A 305 1.94 -0.02 -20.69
N PRO A 306 2.40 1.25 -20.69
CA PRO A 306 3.01 1.89 -19.51
C PRO A 306 2.10 1.85 -18.27
N PHE A 307 0.80 2.05 -18.45
CA PHE A 307 -0.24 1.79 -17.46
C PHE A 307 -1.01 0.53 -17.88
N PRO A 308 -0.62 -0.64 -17.38
CA PRO A 308 -1.19 -1.91 -17.85
C PRO A 308 -2.59 -2.19 -17.30
N THR A 309 -3.02 -1.48 -16.26
CA THR A 309 -4.31 -1.72 -15.61
C THR A 309 -5.06 -0.42 -15.41
N PHE A 310 -6.36 -0.46 -15.77
CA PHE A 310 -7.32 0.59 -15.44
C PHE A 310 -8.51 -0.03 -14.75
N TRP A 311 -9.13 0.74 -13.86
CA TRP A 311 -10.42 0.38 -13.27
C TRP A 311 -11.29 1.61 -13.05
N ASN A 312 -12.58 1.38 -12.89
CA ASN A 312 -13.55 2.40 -12.56
C ASN A 312 -14.09 2.23 -11.13
N THR A 313 -15.07 3.03 -10.77
CA THR A 313 -15.63 3.08 -9.42
C THR A 313 -16.81 2.13 -9.20
N LEU A 314 -17.10 1.20 -10.12
CA LEU A 314 -18.20 0.25 -9.93
C LEU A 314 -18.13 -0.43 -8.54
N PRO A 315 -19.33 -0.65 -7.95
CA PRO A 315 -20.68 -0.48 -8.48
C PRO A 315 -21.19 0.96 -8.48
N VAL A 316 -20.49 1.92 -7.88
CA VAL A 316 -20.83 3.33 -7.95
C VAL A 316 -20.46 3.88 -9.32
N ARG A 317 -21.48 4.22 -10.14
CA ARG A 317 -21.26 4.73 -11.49
C ARG A 317 -20.78 6.17 -11.45
N SER A 318 -19.64 6.42 -12.06
CA SER A 318 -19.05 7.76 -12.21
C SER A 318 -18.29 7.89 -13.52
N SER A 319 -17.79 9.08 -13.81
CA SER A 319 -16.89 9.32 -14.95
C SER A 319 -15.41 9.25 -14.54
N VAL A 320 -15.09 8.52 -13.48
CA VAL A 320 -13.73 8.36 -12.96
C VAL A 320 -13.14 7.04 -13.45
N LEU A 321 -11.92 7.10 -13.95
CA LEU A 321 -11.12 5.94 -14.35
C LEU A 321 -9.75 6.05 -13.69
N ILE A 322 -9.33 5.00 -13.04
CA ILE A 322 -8.04 4.95 -12.37
C ILE A 322 -7.04 4.26 -13.28
N ALA A 323 -5.90 4.88 -13.52
CA ALA A 323 -4.74 4.31 -14.20
C ALA A 323 -3.71 3.86 -13.17
N TRP A 324 -3.24 2.63 -13.31
CA TRP A 324 -2.33 2.00 -12.39
C TRP A 324 -1.11 1.43 -13.08
N SER A 325 0.05 1.75 -12.53
CA SER A 325 1.32 1.15 -12.91
C SER A 325 2.10 0.79 -11.65
N GLY A 326 2.52 -0.46 -11.53
CA GLY A 326 3.31 -0.99 -10.43
C GLY A 326 4.62 -1.62 -10.88
N GLY A 327 5.51 -1.92 -9.94
CA GLY A 327 6.77 -2.63 -10.17
C GLY A 327 7.70 -1.92 -11.14
N PRO A 328 8.42 -2.66 -12.01
CA PRO A 328 9.39 -2.08 -12.96
C PRO A 328 8.82 -1.03 -13.90
N ASN A 329 7.51 -1.09 -14.24
CA ASN A 329 6.85 -0.09 -15.07
C ASN A 329 6.76 1.25 -14.36
N ALA A 330 6.32 1.26 -13.10
CA ALA A 330 6.28 2.46 -12.27
C ALA A 330 7.68 3.03 -12.05
N MET A 331 8.67 2.17 -11.75
CA MET A 331 10.05 2.59 -11.54
C MET A 331 10.63 3.35 -12.74
N ARG A 332 10.32 2.93 -13.98
CA ARG A 332 10.76 3.64 -15.19
C ARG A 332 10.14 5.03 -15.36
N MET A 333 9.01 5.29 -14.70
CA MET A 333 8.28 6.55 -14.77
C MET A 333 8.47 7.43 -13.53
N THR A 334 9.04 6.90 -12.46
CA THR A 334 9.31 7.62 -11.21
C THR A 334 10.09 8.91 -11.47
N GLY A 335 9.69 10.00 -10.81
CA GLY A 335 10.30 11.31 -10.93
C GLY A 335 10.00 12.08 -12.22
N ARG A 336 9.17 11.53 -13.10
CA ARG A 336 8.75 12.26 -14.31
C ARG A 336 7.65 13.27 -13.99
N GLY A 337 7.61 14.36 -14.78
CA GLY A 337 6.60 15.40 -14.60
C GLY A 337 5.18 14.93 -14.94
N ALA A 338 4.18 15.61 -14.38
CA ALA A 338 2.76 15.29 -14.52
C ALA A 338 2.30 15.14 -15.98
N ASP A 339 2.71 16.05 -16.87
CA ASP A 339 2.33 16.00 -18.29
C ASP A 339 2.79 14.73 -18.99
N GLU A 340 4.01 14.26 -18.67
CA GLU A 340 4.55 13.03 -19.22
C GLU A 340 3.75 11.82 -18.72
N ILE A 341 3.47 11.77 -17.43
CA ILE A 341 2.71 10.69 -16.79
C ILE A 341 1.29 10.63 -17.37
N VAL A 342 0.61 11.76 -17.49
CA VAL A 342 -0.74 11.84 -18.12
C VAL A 342 -0.68 11.40 -19.59
N ARG A 343 0.33 11.81 -20.33
CA ARG A 343 0.51 11.40 -21.74
C ARG A 343 0.66 9.88 -21.87
N GLN A 344 1.43 9.24 -20.99
CA GLN A 344 1.59 7.77 -20.95
C GLN A 344 0.27 7.08 -20.61
N ALA A 345 -0.50 7.60 -19.66
CA ALA A 345 -1.82 7.06 -19.29
C ALA A 345 -2.81 7.16 -20.47
N LEU A 346 -2.87 8.31 -21.15
CA LEU A 346 -3.73 8.49 -22.34
C LEU A 346 -3.31 7.59 -23.51
N ALA A 347 -2.02 7.38 -23.72
CA ALA A 347 -1.52 6.43 -24.71
C ALA A 347 -1.93 4.98 -24.37
N SER A 348 -1.92 4.63 -23.08
CA SER A 348 -2.38 3.32 -22.60
C SER A 348 -3.89 3.13 -22.81
N LEU A 349 -4.71 4.18 -22.59
CA LEU A 349 -6.14 4.15 -22.92
C LEU A 349 -6.38 3.93 -24.43
N ALA A 350 -5.56 4.56 -25.27
CA ALA A 350 -5.65 4.36 -26.72
C ALA A 350 -5.27 2.94 -27.15
N ALA A 351 -4.42 2.25 -26.40
CA ALA A 351 -4.11 0.84 -26.63
C ALA A 351 -5.28 -0.08 -26.22
N ILE A 352 -6.08 0.32 -25.21
CA ILE A 352 -7.22 -0.45 -24.71
C ILE A 352 -8.48 -0.21 -25.58
N PHE A 353 -8.86 1.05 -25.76
CA PHE A 353 -10.15 1.44 -26.35
C PHE A 353 -10.05 1.95 -27.80
N GLY A 354 -8.83 1.92 -28.37
CA GLY A 354 -8.58 2.40 -29.73
C GLY A 354 -8.33 3.90 -29.82
N ARG A 355 -7.90 4.34 -31.01
CA ARG A 355 -7.47 5.74 -31.25
C ARG A 355 -8.57 6.67 -31.74
N ARG A 356 -9.81 6.20 -31.89
CA ARG A 356 -10.93 7.00 -32.39
C ARG A 356 -11.48 7.99 -31.36
N VAL A 357 -11.25 7.74 -30.08
CA VAL A 357 -11.67 8.59 -28.94
C VAL A 357 -10.62 9.66 -28.69
N ASN A 358 -11.02 10.91 -28.62
CA ASN A 358 -10.14 11.99 -28.17
C ASN A 358 -10.14 12.10 -26.66
N TYR A 359 -9.35 11.24 -26.00
CA TYR A 359 -9.27 11.15 -24.55
C TYR A 359 -8.87 12.46 -23.88
N ARG A 360 -7.95 13.23 -24.52
CA ARG A 360 -7.50 14.53 -23.98
C ARG A 360 -8.63 15.55 -23.90
N ARG A 361 -9.54 15.55 -24.88
CA ARG A 361 -10.71 16.46 -24.89
C ARG A 361 -11.75 16.04 -23.82
N LEU A 362 -11.86 14.75 -23.53
CA LEU A 362 -12.79 14.24 -22.54
C LEU A 362 -12.26 14.38 -21.10
N LEU A 363 -10.95 14.47 -20.92
CA LEU A 363 -10.30 14.57 -19.61
C LEU A 363 -10.52 15.97 -19.02
N GLU A 364 -11.10 16.05 -17.82
CA GLU A 364 -11.37 17.29 -17.09
C GLU A 364 -10.35 17.56 -16.00
N ALA A 365 -10.00 16.51 -15.22
CA ALA A 365 -9.04 16.64 -14.13
C ALA A 365 -8.25 15.33 -13.96
N VAL A 366 -7.05 15.46 -13.43
CA VAL A 366 -6.21 14.33 -13.00
C VAL A 366 -5.67 14.63 -11.62
N TYR A 367 -5.80 13.64 -10.74
CA TYR A 367 -5.14 13.60 -9.44
C TYR A 367 -4.17 12.41 -9.47
N TRP A 368 -2.96 12.58 -8.97
CA TRP A 368 -1.97 11.52 -9.02
C TRP A 368 -0.99 11.61 -7.88
N HIS A 369 -0.32 10.51 -7.59
CA HIS A 369 0.77 10.45 -6.62
C HIS A 369 1.84 9.46 -7.08
N ASP A 370 3.10 9.88 -6.98
CA ASP A 370 4.29 9.04 -7.17
C ASP A 370 4.80 8.61 -5.79
N TRP A 371 4.34 7.44 -5.35
CA TRP A 371 4.69 6.91 -4.04
C TRP A 371 6.18 6.59 -3.90
N GLN A 372 6.88 6.34 -5.01
CA GLN A 372 8.31 6.07 -4.98
C GLN A 372 9.13 7.35 -4.76
N SER A 373 8.72 8.46 -5.36
CA SER A 373 9.38 9.76 -5.18
C SER A 373 8.98 10.46 -3.87
N ASP A 374 7.94 9.99 -3.18
CA ASP A 374 7.51 10.56 -1.90
C ASP A 374 8.54 10.23 -0.80
N PRO A 375 9.21 11.24 -0.21
CA PRO A 375 10.31 11.01 0.73
C PRO A 375 9.87 10.31 2.02
N PHE A 376 8.61 10.45 2.41
CA PHE A 376 8.06 9.86 3.63
C PHE A 376 7.35 8.51 3.38
N SER A 377 7.47 7.95 2.17
CA SER A 377 6.98 6.61 1.83
C SER A 377 8.04 5.77 1.14
N SER A 378 8.75 6.37 0.16
CA SER A 378 9.78 5.72 -0.66
C SER A 378 9.28 4.41 -1.26
N GLY A 379 8.04 4.43 -1.79
CA GLY A 379 7.30 3.32 -2.37
C GLY A 379 5.90 3.14 -1.83
N ALA A 380 5.12 2.24 -2.41
CA ALA A 380 3.70 2.06 -2.11
C ALA A 380 3.46 1.02 -1.01
N TYR A 381 3.88 -0.21 -1.20
CA TYR A 381 3.74 -1.29 -0.21
C TYR A 381 4.80 -2.36 -0.39
N SER A 382 5.00 -3.17 0.65
CA SER A 382 6.11 -4.12 0.72
C SER A 382 5.77 -5.47 0.12
N TYR A 383 6.76 -6.11 -0.51
CA TYR A 383 6.72 -7.52 -0.88
C TYR A 383 7.95 -8.27 -0.37
N ALA A 384 7.86 -9.59 -0.30
CA ALA A 384 8.98 -10.42 0.13
C ALA A 384 9.96 -10.66 -1.03
N GLY A 385 11.22 -10.33 -0.85
CA GLY A 385 12.31 -10.75 -1.72
C GLY A 385 12.71 -12.21 -1.47
N VAL A 386 13.60 -12.73 -2.28
CA VAL A 386 14.12 -14.12 -2.14
C VAL A 386 14.67 -14.34 -0.72
N GLY A 387 14.18 -15.40 -0.06
CA GLY A 387 14.50 -15.72 1.33
C GLY A 387 13.82 -14.83 2.37
N GLY A 388 12.80 -14.06 1.98
CA GLY A 388 12.07 -13.11 2.82
C GLY A 388 10.93 -13.68 3.67
N GLY A 389 10.63 -14.97 3.58
CA GLY A 389 9.43 -15.59 4.21
C GLY A 389 9.30 -15.39 5.73
N GLN A 390 10.39 -15.12 6.45
CA GLN A 390 10.36 -14.81 7.88
C GLN A 390 10.69 -13.35 8.20
N ALA A 391 10.97 -12.54 7.19
CA ALA A 391 11.49 -11.20 7.39
C ALA A 391 10.46 -10.28 8.08
N ARG A 392 9.18 -10.35 7.72
CA ARG A 392 8.10 -9.58 8.36
C ARG A 392 8.02 -9.86 9.86
N LYS A 393 8.03 -11.14 10.24
CA LYS A 393 8.03 -11.58 11.63
C LYS A 393 9.27 -11.11 12.40
N GLN A 394 10.45 -11.16 11.77
CA GLN A 394 11.69 -10.68 12.38
C GLN A 394 11.72 -9.17 12.51
N LEU A 395 11.19 -8.44 11.52
CA LEU A 395 11.06 -6.98 11.56
C LEU A 395 10.11 -6.54 12.68
N ALA A 396 9.03 -7.29 12.91
CA ALA A 396 8.03 -7.03 13.95
C ALA A 396 8.59 -7.11 15.38
N LYS A 397 9.57 -7.97 15.64
CA LYS A 397 10.07 -8.24 17.01
C LYS A 397 10.51 -6.96 17.72
N PRO A 398 10.12 -6.75 18.99
CA PRO A 398 10.61 -5.63 19.77
C PRO A 398 12.12 -5.70 20.04
N VAL A 399 12.71 -4.55 20.34
CA VAL A 399 14.12 -4.42 20.75
C VAL A 399 14.15 -3.96 22.20
N GLU A 400 14.67 -4.82 23.08
CA GLU A 400 14.85 -4.60 24.52
C GLU A 400 13.63 -4.03 25.24
N GLN A 401 12.43 -4.48 24.84
CA GLN A 401 11.14 -3.97 25.36
C GLN A 401 11.05 -2.44 25.37
N THR A 402 11.76 -1.79 24.45
CA THR A 402 11.88 -0.33 24.38
C THR A 402 11.45 0.21 23.02
N LEU A 403 11.90 -0.44 21.92
CA LEU A 403 11.48 -0.09 20.56
C LEU A 403 10.60 -1.20 20.00
N PHE A 404 9.40 -0.84 19.58
CA PHE A 404 8.42 -1.73 18.96
C PHE A 404 8.23 -1.34 17.50
N PHE A 405 7.87 -2.29 16.65
CA PHE A 405 7.77 -2.06 15.20
C PHE A 405 6.40 -2.49 14.69
N ALA A 406 5.74 -1.58 13.99
CA ALA A 406 4.45 -1.81 13.34
C ALA A 406 4.44 -1.21 11.93
N GLY A 407 3.38 -1.45 11.18
CA GLY A 407 3.21 -1.10 9.77
C GLY A 407 2.94 -2.34 8.93
N GLU A 408 2.42 -2.16 7.71
CA GLU A 408 2.02 -3.27 6.83
C GLU A 408 3.16 -4.27 6.54
N ALA A 409 4.42 -3.80 6.59
CA ALA A 409 5.61 -4.63 6.38
C ALA A 409 5.92 -5.56 7.57
N THR A 410 5.23 -5.44 8.70
CA THR A 410 5.42 -6.25 9.92
C THR A 410 4.27 -7.20 10.20
N ASP A 411 3.23 -7.19 9.36
CA ASP A 411 2.11 -8.14 9.44
C ASP A 411 2.36 -9.33 8.51
N GLN A 412 1.87 -10.51 8.89
CA GLN A 412 2.09 -11.76 8.15
C GLN A 412 0.84 -12.23 7.40
N GLU A 413 -0.34 -11.84 7.86
CA GLU A 413 -1.63 -12.33 7.35
C GLU A 413 -2.23 -11.38 6.34
N GLU A 414 -2.27 -10.08 6.66
CA GLU A 414 -2.80 -9.02 5.80
C GLU A 414 -1.68 -8.04 5.38
N ALA A 415 -0.49 -8.57 5.10
CA ALA A 415 0.66 -7.78 4.68
C ALA A 415 0.33 -6.87 3.48
N ALA A 416 1.07 -5.78 3.31
CA ALA A 416 0.93 -4.82 2.21
C ALA A 416 -0.41 -4.06 2.18
N GLY A 417 -1.30 -4.28 3.17
CA GLY A 417 -2.65 -3.71 3.26
C GLY A 417 -2.90 -2.80 4.46
N VAL A 418 -4.03 -2.09 4.43
CA VAL A 418 -4.50 -1.27 5.56
C VAL A 418 -4.84 -2.16 6.75
N GLY A 419 -5.42 -3.34 6.52
CA GLY A 419 -5.72 -4.33 7.56
C GLY A 419 -4.48 -4.74 8.33
N GLY A 420 -3.42 -5.14 7.64
CA GLY A 420 -2.15 -5.49 8.27
C GLY A 420 -1.50 -4.33 9.01
N ALA A 421 -1.63 -3.10 8.50
CA ALA A 421 -1.18 -1.93 9.23
C ALA A 421 -1.94 -1.75 10.56
N LEU A 422 -3.27 -1.87 10.56
CA LEU A 422 -4.10 -1.80 11.77
C LEU A 422 -3.75 -2.90 12.77
N ASN A 423 -3.68 -4.15 12.30
CA ASN A 423 -3.33 -5.33 13.12
C ASN A 423 -1.96 -5.18 13.77
N SER A 424 -0.96 -4.78 12.98
CA SER A 424 0.41 -4.59 13.49
C SER A 424 0.51 -3.47 14.52
N GLY A 425 -0.27 -2.40 14.36
CA GLY A 425 -0.34 -1.31 15.33
C GLY A 425 -0.88 -1.78 16.68
N ARG A 426 -2.02 -2.50 16.66
CA ARG A 426 -2.61 -3.12 17.88
C ARG A 426 -1.63 -4.07 18.54
N ARG A 427 -1.08 -5.03 17.78
CA ARG A 427 -0.09 -5.99 18.27
C ARG A 427 1.08 -5.30 18.97
N ALA A 428 1.66 -4.26 18.37
CA ALA A 428 2.80 -3.56 18.96
C ALA A 428 2.44 -2.85 20.27
N ALA A 429 1.23 -2.30 20.37
CA ALA A 429 0.72 -1.72 21.61
C ALA A 429 0.48 -2.77 22.68
N GLU A 430 -0.13 -3.90 22.34
CA GLU A 430 -0.35 -5.04 23.25
C GLU A 430 0.98 -5.63 23.76
N GLU A 431 1.96 -5.85 22.88
CA GLU A 431 3.32 -6.30 23.25
C GLU A 431 3.99 -5.32 24.23
N LEU A 432 3.80 -3.99 24.02
CA LEU A 432 4.33 -2.96 24.90
C LEU A 432 3.67 -2.99 26.29
N LEU A 433 2.36 -3.19 26.32
CA LEU A 433 1.58 -3.25 27.57
C LEU A 433 1.90 -4.51 28.37
N ALA A 434 2.02 -5.67 27.71
CA ALA A 434 2.33 -6.96 28.34
C ALA A 434 3.74 -7.03 28.95
N GLY A 435 4.72 -6.32 28.40
CA GLY A 435 6.11 -6.37 28.86
C GLY A 435 6.38 -5.61 30.18
N ARG A 436 5.36 -5.09 30.86
CA ARG A 436 5.48 -4.39 32.17
C ARG A 436 5.11 -5.26 33.38
N ASP A 437 4.62 -6.46 33.15
CA ASP A 437 4.17 -7.36 34.23
C ASP A 437 5.29 -8.29 34.74
N ASP A 438 6.54 -8.13 34.28
CA ASP A 438 7.76 -8.76 34.74
C ASP A 438 8.75 -7.70 35.31
#